data_e1330646d6195ae0bd959ec0e3955de9
#
_entry.id   e1330646d6195ae0bd959ec0e3955de9
#
_cell.length_a   1.000
_cell.length_b   1.000
_cell.length_c   1.000
_cell.angle_alpha   90.00
_cell.angle_beta   90.00
_cell.angle_gamma   90.00
#
_symmetry.space_group_name_H-M   'P 1'
#
loop_
_entity.id
_entity.type
_entity.pdbx_description
1 polymer ?
#
loop_
_entity_poly.entity_id
_entity_poly.type
_entity_poly.pdbx_seq_one_letter_code
_entity_poly.pdbx_strand_id
1 'polypeptide(L)'
;DKLKTAGQTLETLRKEYETKASRHQVLDEIDKNMAGFQSSLKSVIMADRQGRLSGIRGTVADIISVDKRYTVAIEIALGGIMQNIVTDNEEAAKRSMRYLKENNLGRATFLPLTSVKGKMLEVGGLSNENGFEGMACDLVEYDGLYDGIVKSILGKTAVVEDIDTASFIAKKYGYRFKIVTLDGQVINAGG
;
A
#
# COMPACT_ATOMS: atom_id res chain seq x y z
N ASP A 1 10.09 -27.35 -46.33
CA ASP A 1 9.24 -26.28 -45.75
C ASP A 1 8.53 -26.70 -44.49
N LYS A 2 7.82 -27.84 -44.43
CA LYS A 2 7.06 -28.29 -43.24
C LYS A 2 7.91 -28.47 -41.98
N LEU A 3 9.14 -28.98 -42.10
CA LEU A 3 10.08 -29.15 -40.97
C LEU A 3 10.57 -27.82 -40.42
N LYS A 4 10.80 -26.82 -41.25
CA LYS A 4 11.24 -25.47 -40.85
C LYS A 4 10.13 -24.73 -40.14
N THR A 5 8.91 -24.85 -40.64
CA THR A 5 7.70 -24.24 -40.00
C THR A 5 7.41 -24.90 -38.66
N ALA A 6 7.50 -26.21 -38.55
CA ALA A 6 7.33 -26.95 -37.30
C ALA A 6 8.38 -26.54 -36.24
N GLY A 7 9.65 -26.39 -36.66
CA GLY A 7 10.72 -25.92 -35.77
C GLY A 7 10.49 -24.51 -35.23
N GLN A 8 10.04 -23.59 -36.09
CA GLN A 8 9.71 -22.23 -35.68
C GLN A 8 8.51 -22.18 -34.70
N THR A 9 7.47 -22.98 -34.97
CA THR A 9 6.30 -23.08 -34.09
C THR A 9 6.70 -23.65 -32.74
N LEU A 10 7.56 -24.64 -32.68
CA LEU A 10 8.04 -25.26 -31.45
C LEU A 10 8.87 -24.29 -30.61
N GLU A 11 9.72 -23.49 -31.25
CA GLU A 11 10.50 -22.45 -30.58
C GLU A 11 9.62 -21.34 -30.00
N THR A 12 8.60 -20.90 -30.74
CA THR A 12 7.62 -19.91 -30.25
C THR A 12 6.85 -20.43 -29.05
N LEU A 13 6.31 -21.65 -29.15
CA LEU A 13 5.58 -22.30 -28.06
C LEU A 13 6.46 -22.50 -26.82
N ARG A 14 7.73 -22.82 -27.00
CA ARG A 14 8.68 -22.94 -25.88
C ARG A 14 8.91 -21.61 -25.17
N LYS A 15 9.11 -20.52 -25.91
CA LYS A 15 9.25 -19.17 -25.35
C LYS A 15 7.99 -18.73 -24.60
N GLU A 16 6.82 -18.99 -25.18
CA GLU A 16 5.55 -18.70 -24.50
C GLU A 16 5.38 -19.51 -23.21
N TYR A 17 5.73 -20.79 -23.22
CA TYR A 17 5.68 -21.64 -22.04
C TYR A 17 6.63 -21.14 -20.96
N GLU A 18 7.89 -20.83 -21.29
CA GLU A 18 8.87 -20.30 -20.34
C GLU A 18 8.42 -18.98 -19.72
N THR A 19 7.84 -18.09 -20.53
CA THR A 19 7.28 -16.81 -20.06
C THR A 19 6.11 -17.02 -19.12
N LYS A 20 5.18 -17.92 -19.46
CA LYS A 20 4.01 -18.24 -18.63
C LYS A 20 4.41 -18.96 -17.34
N ALA A 21 5.37 -19.87 -17.40
CA ALA A 21 5.88 -20.59 -16.22
C ALA A 21 6.56 -19.63 -15.23
N SER A 22 7.41 -18.72 -15.73
CA SER A 22 8.05 -17.69 -14.91
C SER A 22 7.02 -16.76 -14.26
N ARG A 23 6.01 -16.33 -15.02
CA ARG A 23 4.93 -15.50 -14.50
C ARG A 23 4.10 -16.23 -13.44
N HIS A 24 3.83 -17.51 -13.62
CA HIS A 24 3.12 -18.35 -12.65
C HIS A 24 3.93 -18.46 -11.34
N GLN A 25 5.25 -18.68 -11.46
CA GLN A 25 6.12 -18.77 -10.28
C GLN A 25 6.12 -17.45 -9.46
N VAL A 26 6.22 -16.30 -10.14
CA VAL A 26 6.17 -14.99 -9.48
C VAL A 26 4.83 -14.76 -8.78
N LEU A 27 3.71 -15.12 -9.42
CA LEU A 27 2.37 -15.01 -8.81
C LEU A 27 2.22 -15.92 -7.59
N ASP A 28 2.76 -17.14 -7.68
CA ASP A 28 2.74 -18.13 -6.57
C ASP A 28 3.58 -17.64 -5.37
N GLU A 29 4.71 -17.00 -5.63
CA GLU A 29 5.54 -16.37 -4.59
C GLU A 29 4.85 -15.16 -3.94
N ILE A 30 4.17 -14.34 -4.75
CA ILE A 30 3.38 -13.21 -4.24
C ILE A 30 2.25 -13.72 -3.34
N ASP A 31 1.52 -14.73 -3.77
CA ASP A 31 0.39 -15.30 -3.03
C ASP A 31 0.85 -15.92 -1.70
N LYS A 32 1.97 -16.66 -1.70
CA LYS A 32 2.61 -17.21 -0.49
C LYS A 32 3.08 -16.12 0.46
N ASN A 33 3.66 -15.03 -0.06
CA ASN A 33 4.10 -13.90 0.74
C ASN A 33 2.91 -13.16 1.36
N MET A 34 1.82 -12.95 0.62
CA MET A 34 0.59 -12.33 1.13
C MET A 34 -0.08 -13.20 2.21
N ALA A 35 -0.17 -14.50 1.98
CA ALA A 35 -0.70 -15.44 2.99
C ALA A 35 0.17 -15.45 4.25
N GLY A 36 1.49 -15.42 4.12
CA GLY A 36 2.43 -15.32 5.23
C GLY A 36 2.29 -14.00 5.99
N PHE A 37 2.08 -12.88 5.30
CA PHE A 37 1.88 -11.58 5.91
C PHE A 37 0.57 -11.51 6.70
N GLN A 38 -0.52 -12.00 6.13
CA GLN A 38 -1.82 -12.11 6.83
C GLN A 38 -1.74 -13.01 8.06
N SER A 39 -0.97 -14.10 7.99
CA SER A 39 -0.73 -15.00 9.11
C SER A 39 0.02 -14.30 10.23
N SER A 40 1.07 -13.53 9.93
CA SER A 40 1.84 -12.76 10.91
C SER A 40 0.98 -11.72 11.62
N LEU A 41 0.20 -10.96 10.85
CA LEU A 41 -0.75 -9.97 11.37
C LEU A 41 -1.75 -10.63 12.34
N LYS A 42 -2.40 -11.69 11.90
CA LYS A 42 -3.35 -12.45 12.73
C LYS A 42 -2.72 -12.93 14.03
N SER A 43 -1.48 -13.43 13.98
CA SER A 43 -0.75 -13.91 15.14
C SER A 43 -0.47 -12.80 16.14
N VAL A 44 -0.08 -11.60 15.69
CA VAL A 44 0.15 -10.43 16.56
C VAL A 44 -1.16 -9.98 17.21
N ILE A 45 -2.23 -9.83 16.46
CA ILE A 45 -3.54 -9.40 16.98
C ILE A 45 -4.08 -10.42 18.00
N MET A 46 -3.93 -11.73 17.73
CA MET A 46 -4.36 -12.75 18.67
C MET A 46 -3.50 -12.76 19.95
N ALA A 47 -2.19 -12.57 19.84
CA ALA A 47 -1.30 -12.52 21.00
C ALA A 47 -1.60 -11.29 21.89
N ASP A 48 -1.95 -10.15 21.29
CA ASP A 48 -2.39 -8.96 22.02
C ASP A 48 -3.71 -9.24 22.77
N ARG A 49 -4.72 -9.78 22.10
CA ARG A 49 -6.01 -10.16 22.72
C ARG A 49 -5.87 -11.16 23.86
N GLN A 50 -4.84 -12.01 23.83
CA GLN A 50 -4.52 -12.99 24.86
C GLN A 50 -3.64 -12.42 25.98
N GLY A 51 -3.29 -11.13 25.93
CA GLY A 51 -2.41 -10.46 26.90
C GLY A 51 -0.93 -10.86 26.82
N ARG A 52 -0.52 -11.59 25.79
CA ARG A 52 0.90 -11.93 25.55
C ARG A 52 1.71 -10.79 24.96
N LEU A 53 1.05 -9.94 24.21
CA LEU A 53 1.55 -8.66 23.71
C LEU A 53 0.70 -7.52 24.27
N SER A 54 1.17 -6.29 24.14
CA SER A 54 0.46 -5.10 24.56
C SER A 54 0.93 -3.89 23.77
N GLY A 55 0.05 -2.89 23.63
CA GLY A 55 0.35 -1.67 22.89
C GLY A 55 0.13 -1.80 21.40
N ILE A 56 -0.73 -2.73 20.97
CA ILE A 56 -1.22 -2.87 19.60
C ILE A 56 -2.52 -2.07 19.46
N ARG A 57 -2.58 -1.19 18.46
CA ARG A 57 -3.76 -0.34 18.18
C ARG A 57 -4.63 -0.87 17.04
N GLY A 58 -4.20 -1.93 16.37
CA GLY A 58 -4.83 -2.47 15.17
C GLY A 58 -3.98 -2.24 13.92
N THR A 59 -4.59 -2.32 12.77
CA THR A 59 -3.96 -2.06 11.47
C THR A 59 -4.25 -0.64 10.99
N VAL A 60 -3.57 -0.19 9.92
CA VAL A 60 -3.91 1.06 9.24
C VAL A 60 -5.37 1.08 8.81
N ALA A 61 -5.90 -0.04 8.31
CA ALA A 61 -7.31 -0.15 7.93
C ALA A 61 -8.27 0.04 9.13
N ASP A 62 -7.86 -0.31 10.34
CA ASP A 62 -8.69 -0.19 11.54
C ASP A 62 -8.74 1.25 12.11
N ILE A 63 -7.74 2.08 11.79
CA ILE A 63 -7.62 3.43 12.36
C ILE A 63 -8.16 4.54 11.48
N ILE A 64 -8.56 4.24 10.24
CA ILE A 64 -9.13 5.20 9.28
C ILE A 64 -10.54 4.81 8.87
N SER A 65 -11.35 5.81 8.56
CA SER A 65 -12.65 5.67 7.91
C SER A 65 -12.65 6.47 6.62
N VAL A 66 -13.28 5.97 5.59
CA VAL A 66 -13.25 6.55 4.24
C VAL A 66 -14.67 6.69 3.71
N ASP A 67 -15.01 7.85 3.17
CA ASP A 67 -16.26 8.02 2.43
C ASP A 67 -16.30 7.10 1.22
N LYS A 68 -17.48 6.56 0.91
CA LYS A 68 -17.70 5.61 -0.20
C LYS A 68 -17.15 6.12 -1.53
N ARG A 69 -17.19 7.43 -1.77
CA ARG A 69 -16.69 8.07 -3.00
C ARG A 69 -15.18 7.85 -3.18
N TYR A 70 -14.42 7.85 -2.09
CA TYR A 70 -12.96 7.80 -2.11
C TYR A 70 -12.38 6.41 -1.81
N THR A 71 -13.24 5.42 -1.49
CA THR A 71 -12.80 4.08 -1.05
C THR A 71 -11.78 3.48 -2.01
N VAL A 72 -12.08 3.42 -3.31
CA VAL A 72 -11.18 2.81 -4.30
C VAL A 72 -9.86 3.56 -4.38
N ALA A 73 -9.89 4.89 -4.42
CA ALA A 73 -8.68 5.72 -4.50
C ALA A 73 -7.79 5.52 -3.26
N ILE A 74 -8.37 5.49 -2.07
CA ILE A 74 -7.62 5.31 -0.81
C ILE A 74 -7.09 3.88 -0.67
N GLU A 75 -7.86 2.85 -1.02
CA GLU A 75 -7.39 1.46 -1.05
C GLU A 75 -6.19 1.29 -1.98
N ILE A 76 -6.25 1.86 -3.18
CA ILE A 76 -5.14 1.84 -4.14
C ILE A 76 -3.95 2.69 -3.65
N ALA A 77 -4.21 3.84 -3.04
CA ALA A 77 -3.16 4.68 -2.47
C ALA A 77 -2.35 3.94 -1.40
N LEU A 78 -3.02 3.24 -0.51
CA LEU A 78 -2.45 2.49 0.61
C LEU A 78 -1.88 1.13 0.18
N GLY A 79 -2.59 0.39 -0.68
CA GLY A 79 -2.20 -0.97 -1.06
C GLY A 79 -1.90 -1.84 0.17
N GLY A 80 -0.74 -2.51 0.17
CA GLY A 80 -0.32 -3.38 1.28
C GLY A 80 -0.11 -2.67 2.63
N ILE A 81 0.04 -1.33 2.63
CA ILE A 81 0.21 -0.55 3.86
C ILE A 81 -1.02 -0.65 4.77
N MET A 82 -2.21 -0.93 4.22
CA MET A 82 -3.43 -1.13 5.01
C MET A 82 -3.28 -2.18 6.12
N GLN A 83 -2.40 -3.15 5.93
CA GLN A 83 -2.16 -4.25 6.87
C GLN A 83 -1.02 -3.96 7.86
N ASN A 84 -0.35 -2.82 7.77
CA ASN A 84 0.69 -2.44 8.72
C ASN A 84 0.08 -2.24 10.11
N ILE A 85 0.81 -2.71 11.13
CA ILE A 85 0.33 -2.73 12.51
C ILE A 85 0.73 -1.42 13.20
N VAL A 86 -0.25 -0.72 13.74
CA VAL A 86 -0.04 0.49 14.53
C VAL A 86 0.23 0.10 15.99
N THR A 87 1.28 0.67 16.58
CA THR A 87 1.67 0.41 17.96
C THR A 87 1.81 1.70 18.76
N ASP A 88 1.64 1.63 20.07
CA ASP A 88 1.80 2.78 20.96
C ASP A 88 3.18 3.43 20.85
N ASN A 89 4.21 2.60 20.77
CA ASN A 89 5.60 3.05 20.76
C ASN A 89 6.52 1.96 20.15
N GLU A 90 7.81 2.30 20.05
CA GLU A 90 8.83 1.42 19.49
C GLU A 90 9.03 0.15 20.33
N GLU A 91 8.86 0.23 21.65
CA GLU A 91 9.02 -0.93 22.53
C GLU A 91 7.93 -1.97 22.28
N ALA A 92 6.68 -1.54 22.05
CA ALA A 92 5.59 -2.43 21.66
C ALA A 92 5.89 -3.09 20.29
N ALA A 93 6.39 -2.31 19.33
CA ALA A 93 6.81 -2.84 18.02
C ALA A 93 7.95 -3.87 18.16
N LYS A 94 8.99 -3.56 18.93
CA LYS A 94 10.12 -4.50 19.17
C LYS A 94 9.68 -5.80 19.85
N ARG A 95 8.80 -5.73 20.86
CA ARG A 95 8.23 -6.93 21.49
C ARG A 95 7.49 -7.79 20.48
N SER A 96 6.69 -7.18 19.63
CA SER A 96 5.92 -7.87 18.60
C SER A 96 6.81 -8.50 17.52
N MET A 97 7.86 -7.80 17.10
CA MET A 97 8.86 -8.32 16.15
C MET A 97 9.60 -9.53 16.75
N ARG A 98 9.99 -9.45 18.02
CA ARG A 98 10.63 -10.55 18.73
C ARG A 98 9.70 -11.75 18.85
N TYR A 99 8.46 -11.55 19.23
CA TYR A 99 7.43 -12.58 19.29
C TYR A 99 7.26 -13.31 17.95
N LEU A 100 7.15 -12.58 16.84
CA LEU A 100 7.07 -13.17 15.50
C LEU A 100 8.31 -13.99 15.17
N LYS A 101 9.50 -13.48 15.48
CA LYS A 101 10.78 -14.16 15.22
C LYS A 101 10.93 -15.44 16.04
N GLU A 102 10.68 -15.39 17.34
CA GLU A 102 10.83 -16.53 18.25
C GLU A 102 9.87 -17.68 17.96
N ASN A 103 8.69 -17.34 17.41
CA ASN A 103 7.67 -18.34 17.06
C ASN A 103 7.64 -18.69 15.56
N ASN A 104 8.61 -18.22 14.77
CA ASN A 104 8.67 -18.45 13.31
C ASN A 104 7.38 -18.08 12.56
N LEU A 105 6.72 -16.98 12.97
CA LEU A 105 5.42 -16.53 12.46
C LEU A 105 5.51 -15.53 11.29
N GLY A 106 6.68 -15.45 10.63
CA GLY A 106 6.90 -14.56 9.50
C GLY A 106 7.25 -13.13 9.92
N ARG A 107 6.85 -12.15 9.08
CA ARG A 107 7.20 -10.73 9.25
C ARG A 107 5.96 -9.85 9.17
N ALA A 108 5.99 -8.72 9.86
CA ALA A 108 5.00 -7.66 9.74
C ALA A 108 5.70 -6.29 9.80
N THR A 109 5.05 -5.27 9.26
CA THR A 109 5.51 -3.88 9.38
C THR A 109 4.76 -3.20 10.52
N PHE A 110 5.50 -2.49 11.36
CA PHE A 110 4.97 -1.78 12.50
C PHE A 110 5.15 -0.27 12.35
N LEU A 111 4.14 0.47 12.76
CA LEU A 111 4.10 1.94 12.73
C LEU A 111 3.91 2.46 14.17
N PRO A 112 5.01 2.75 14.89
CA PRO A 112 4.91 3.30 16.24
C PRO A 112 4.42 4.75 16.23
N LEU A 113 3.42 5.08 17.05
CA LEU A 113 2.87 6.43 17.20
C LEU A 113 3.92 7.47 17.63
N THR A 114 4.89 7.04 18.42
CA THR A 114 5.92 7.93 18.98
C THR A 114 6.95 8.37 17.94
N SER A 115 7.26 7.54 16.93
CA SER A 115 8.34 7.79 15.97
C SER A 115 7.88 8.12 14.57
N VAL A 116 6.69 7.65 14.16
CA VAL A 116 6.19 7.96 12.81
C VAL A 116 5.59 9.37 12.79
N LYS A 117 6.33 10.31 12.16
CA LYS A 117 5.96 11.72 12.02
C LYS A 117 5.86 12.09 10.55
N GLY A 118 4.65 12.04 10.01
CA GLY A 118 4.37 12.47 8.64
C GLY A 118 4.00 13.95 8.56
N LYS A 119 4.16 14.49 7.34
CA LYS A 119 3.64 15.82 6.98
C LYS A 119 2.92 15.72 5.66
N MET A 120 1.85 16.48 5.51
CA MET A 120 1.21 16.66 4.22
C MET A 120 2.11 17.49 3.32
N LEU A 121 2.19 17.11 2.05
CA LEU A 121 2.89 17.89 1.03
C LEU A 121 2.02 19.08 0.64
N GLU A 122 2.52 20.27 0.90
CA GLU A 122 1.89 21.51 0.43
C GLU A 122 2.35 21.80 -0.99
N VAL A 123 1.41 21.93 -1.90
CA VAL A 123 1.66 22.27 -3.32
C VAL A 123 0.81 23.49 -3.69
N GLY A 124 1.46 24.61 -3.84
CA GLY A 124 0.77 25.87 -4.20
C GLY A 124 0.00 25.74 -5.51
N GLY A 125 -1.27 26.12 -5.48
CA GLY A 125 -2.15 26.11 -6.65
C GLY A 125 -2.83 24.76 -6.95
N LEU A 126 -2.41 23.66 -6.33
CA LEU A 126 -2.99 22.34 -6.59
C LEU A 126 -4.48 22.28 -6.25
N SER A 127 -4.90 22.92 -5.17
CA SER A 127 -6.31 23.00 -4.75
C SER A 127 -7.23 23.74 -5.74
N ASN A 128 -6.66 24.50 -6.66
CA ASN A 128 -7.43 25.23 -7.66
C ASN A 128 -7.50 24.52 -9.03
N GLU A 129 -6.89 23.34 -9.14
CA GLU A 129 -6.92 22.56 -10.37
C GLU A 129 -8.28 21.88 -10.53
N ASN A 130 -8.84 21.97 -11.74
CA ASN A 130 -10.08 21.27 -12.06
C ASN A 130 -9.90 19.76 -11.92
N GLY A 131 -10.86 19.08 -11.28
CA GLY A 131 -10.83 17.63 -11.04
C GLY A 131 -9.90 17.20 -9.91
N PHE A 132 -9.26 18.14 -9.19
CA PHE A 132 -8.56 17.82 -7.94
C PHE A 132 -9.57 17.62 -6.81
N GLU A 133 -9.56 16.43 -6.20
CA GLU A 133 -10.49 16.06 -5.12
C GLU A 133 -9.94 16.39 -3.73
N GLY A 134 -8.62 16.26 -3.54
CA GLY A 134 -7.95 16.53 -2.27
C GLY A 134 -6.64 15.76 -2.11
N MET A 135 -5.90 16.09 -1.07
CA MET A 135 -4.82 15.21 -0.62
C MET A 135 -5.41 14.00 0.09
N ALA A 136 -4.88 12.81 -0.16
CA ALA A 136 -5.46 11.56 0.35
C ALA A 136 -5.60 11.54 1.88
N CYS A 137 -4.71 12.20 2.62
CA CYS A 137 -4.80 12.31 4.07
C CYS A 137 -5.98 13.19 4.56
N ASP A 138 -6.49 14.11 3.71
CA ASP A 138 -7.62 14.97 4.03
C ASP A 138 -8.97 14.33 3.64
N LEU A 139 -8.94 13.23 2.89
CA LEU A 139 -10.12 12.49 2.43
C LEU A 139 -10.44 11.26 3.28
N VAL A 140 -9.76 11.11 4.40
CA VAL A 140 -9.98 10.03 5.38
C VAL A 140 -10.28 10.65 6.74
N GLU A 141 -11.13 9.98 7.51
CA GLU A 141 -11.43 10.35 8.89
C GLU A 141 -10.64 9.45 9.83
N TYR A 142 -10.08 10.03 10.89
CA TYR A 142 -9.28 9.32 11.90
C TYR A 142 -9.19 10.13 13.20
N ASP A 143 -8.87 9.46 14.29
CA ASP A 143 -8.54 10.14 15.55
C ASP A 143 -7.22 10.91 15.44
N GLY A 144 -7.16 12.14 15.96
CA GLY A 144 -5.98 13.00 15.91
C GLY A 144 -4.69 12.36 16.45
N LEU A 145 -4.81 11.33 17.28
CA LEU A 145 -3.69 10.51 17.75
C LEU A 145 -2.89 9.89 16.60
N TYR A 146 -3.54 9.58 15.48
CA TYR A 146 -2.96 8.94 14.31
C TYR A 146 -2.46 9.91 13.24
N ASP A 147 -2.56 11.22 13.45
CA ASP A 147 -2.22 12.26 12.46
C ASP A 147 -0.83 12.07 11.85
N GLY A 148 0.18 11.79 12.67
CA GLY A 148 1.55 11.54 12.20
C GLY A 148 1.66 10.32 11.27
N ILE A 149 0.94 9.24 11.57
CA ILE A 149 0.91 8.03 10.74
C ILE A 149 0.16 8.31 9.45
N VAL A 150 -1.06 8.85 9.52
CA VAL A 150 -1.89 9.10 8.32
C VAL A 150 -1.18 10.05 7.35
N LYS A 151 -0.59 11.13 7.84
CA LYS A 151 0.22 12.04 7.01
C LYS A 151 1.49 11.39 6.46
N SER A 152 2.08 10.45 7.18
CA SER A 152 3.25 9.71 6.69
C SER A 152 2.92 8.83 5.48
N ILE A 153 1.75 8.17 5.49
CA ILE A 153 1.37 7.18 4.48
C ILE A 153 0.54 7.78 3.33
N LEU A 154 -0.24 8.83 3.58
CA LEU A 154 -1.14 9.45 2.62
C LEU A 154 -0.81 10.91 2.29
N GLY A 155 0.03 11.57 3.07
CA GLY A 155 0.29 13.01 2.95
C GLY A 155 1.02 13.45 1.68
N LYS A 156 1.50 12.52 0.85
CA LYS A 156 2.16 12.80 -0.44
C LYS A 156 1.39 12.22 -1.63
N THR A 157 0.13 11.90 -1.44
CA THR A 157 -0.75 11.35 -2.47
C THR A 157 -1.90 12.31 -2.72
N ALA A 158 -2.08 12.72 -3.96
CA ALA A 158 -3.22 13.49 -4.42
C ALA A 158 -4.30 12.56 -4.98
N VAL A 159 -5.56 12.86 -4.75
CA VAL A 159 -6.70 12.20 -5.39
C VAL A 159 -7.32 13.14 -6.41
N VAL A 160 -7.61 12.61 -7.57
CA VAL A 160 -8.19 13.36 -8.69
C VAL A 160 -9.32 12.58 -9.34
N GLU A 161 -10.15 13.27 -10.13
CA GLU A 161 -11.34 12.69 -10.74
C GLU A 161 -11.01 11.57 -11.74
N ASP A 162 -10.09 11.81 -12.68
CA ASP A 162 -9.79 10.90 -13.79
C ASP A 162 -8.32 10.94 -14.22
N ILE A 163 -7.97 10.08 -15.19
CA ILE A 163 -6.59 9.93 -15.69
C ILE A 163 -6.11 11.13 -16.51
N ASP A 164 -7.01 11.85 -17.18
CA ASP A 164 -6.65 13.02 -17.96
C ASP A 164 -6.24 14.15 -17.02
N THR A 165 -7.00 14.37 -15.95
CA THR A 165 -6.68 15.26 -14.83
C THR A 165 -5.37 14.85 -14.16
N ALA A 166 -5.19 13.56 -13.88
CA ALA A 166 -3.98 13.03 -13.28
C ALA A 166 -2.74 13.32 -14.14
N SER A 167 -2.84 13.09 -15.45
CA SER A 167 -1.76 13.33 -16.42
C SER A 167 -1.41 14.81 -16.54
N PHE A 168 -2.43 15.67 -16.57
CA PHE A 168 -2.24 17.13 -16.61
C PHE A 168 -1.52 17.62 -15.35
N ILE A 169 -2.02 17.26 -14.17
CA ILE A 169 -1.44 17.66 -12.87
C ILE A 169 -0.02 17.09 -12.72
N ALA A 170 0.22 15.82 -13.05
CA ALA A 170 1.54 15.22 -12.99
C ALA A 170 2.57 16.02 -13.80
N LYS A 171 2.26 16.33 -15.06
CA LYS A 171 3.13 17.14 -15.93
C LYS A 171 3.34 18.55 -15.39
N LYS A 172 2.27 19.23 -14.99
CA LYS A 172 2.30 20.62 -14.49
C LYS A 172 3.16 20.75 -13.24
N TYR A 173 3.11 19.77 -12.34
CA TYR A 173 3.84 19.76 -11.07
C TYR A 173 5.11 18.90 -11.09
N GLY A 174 5.55 18.44 -12.27
CA GLY A 174 6.84 17.76 -12.45
C GLY A 174 6.94 16.41 -11.75
N TYR A 175 5.85 15.64 -11.67
CA TYR A 175 5.80 14.29 -11.07
C TYR A 175 6.32 14.24 -9.62
N ARG A 176 6.06 15.28 -8.83
CA ARG A 176 6.62 15.42 -7.47
C ARG A 176 5.93 14.56 -6.42
N PHE A 177 4.73 14.06 -6.70
CA PHE A 177 3.91 13.29 -5.76
C PHE A 177 3.10 12.22 -6.49
N LYS A 178 2.63 11.24 -5.73
CA LYS A 178 1.73 10.19 -6.24
C LYS A 178 0.35 10.77 -6.50
N ILE A 179 -0.27 10.38 -7.60
CA ILE A 179 -1.64 10.76 -7.94
C ILE A 179 -2.46 9.49 -8.14
N VAL A 180 -3.64 9.44 -7.57
CA VAL A 180 -4.59 8.33 -7.71
C VAL A 180 -5.93 8.89 -8.16
N THR A 181 -6.55 8.27 -9.16
CA THR A 181 -7.89 8.65 -9.63
C THR A 181 -8.99 7.98 -8.81
N LEU A 182 -10.21 8.51 -8.89
CA LEU A 182 -11.36 7.93 -8.19
C LEU A 182 -11.64 6.47 -8.61
N ASP A 183 -11.30 6.10 -9.84
CA ASP A 183 -11.43 4.73 -10.37
C ASP A 183 -10.18 3.85 -10.12
N GLY A 184 -9.17 4.37 -9.42
CA GLY A 184 -8.01 3.61 -8.95
C GLY A 184 -6.81 3.55 -9.89
N GLN A 185 -6.73 4.41 -10.90
CA GLN A 185 -5.53 4.53 -11.72
C GLN A 185 -4.45 5.33 -10.99
N VAL A 186 -3.17 5.07 -11.27
CA VAL A 186 -2.04 5.63 -10.52
C VAL A 186 -1.00 6.23 -11.43
N ILE A 187 -0.55 7.43 -11.09
CA ILE A 187 0.71 8.00 -11.59
C ILE A 187 1.65 8.14 -10.38
N ASN A 188 2.79 7.46 -10.44
CA ASN A 188 3.77 7.51 -9.35
C ASN A 188 4.61 8.80 -9.40
N ALA A 189 5.19 9.16 -8.26
CA ALA A 189 6.23 10.18 -8.21
C ALA A 189 7.44 9.73 -9.03
N GLY A 190 7.96 10.65 -9.84
CA GLY A 190 9.09 10.36 -10.73
C GLY A 190 8.71 9.89 -12.13
N GLY A 191 7.42 9.63 -12.38
CA GLY A 191 6.89 9.20 -13.69
C GLY A 191 6.76 7.71 -13.86
#